data_20e78b7085d08bb3ad028d512fb5b9a6
#
_entry.id   20e78b7085d08bb3ad028d512fb5b9a6
#
_cell.length_a   1.000
_cell.length_b   1.000
_cell.length_c   1.000
_cell.angle_alpha   90.00
_cell.angle_beta   90.00
_cell.angle_gamma   90.00
#
_symmetry.space_group_name_H-M   'P 1'
#
loop_
_entity.id
_entity.type
_entity.pdbx_description
1 polymer ?
#
loop_
_entity_poly.entity_id
_entity_poly.type
_entity_poly.pdbx_seq_one_letter_code
_entity_poly.pdbx_strand_id
1 'polypeptide(L)'
;MKNILQYIYDSLLSIITIIATLIALWQTHKQIKISNKQYLFDKRLSKYLLAKGLLELYKDNESLLDYTDDPDDEAIIVDYQFINLTNNNYLKDVTCIINEPKNNEFKNNFLVKIEELKKLSNEVRFLFQNKNGLLLSNFIMKYQNVLMELYKYQIVLDLMKKNEIPRKNKPTYNELQNEYGELKHRHRLYDAIDDLKKSYLEVVRKKVINKIEKSIKL
;
A
#
# COMPACT_ATOMS: atom_id res chain seq x y z
N MET A 1 -16.24 55.27 -52.55
CA MET A 1 -15.08 54.29 -52.53
C MET A 1 -14.52 54.00 -51.12
N LYS A 2 -14.29 55.00 -50.24
CA LYS A 2 -13.77 54.77 -48.89
C LYS A 2 -14.61 53.79 -48.05
N ASN A 3 -15.91 53.84 -48.04
CA ASN A 3 -16.80 53.00 -47.25
C ASN A 3 -16.83 51.52 -47.69
N ILE A 4 -16.62 51.24 -48.96
CA ILE A 4 -16.58 49.87 -49.48
C ILE A 4 -15.26 49.18 -49.07
N LEU A 5 -14.14 49.86 -49.16
CA LEU A 5 -12.83 49.38 -48.73
C LEU A 5 -12.81 49.09 -47.22
N GLN A 6 -13.43 49.96 -46.42
CA GLN A 6 -13.55 49.74 -44.97
C GLN A 6 -14.39 48.49 -44.66
N TYR A 7 -15.52 48.29 -45.31
CA TYR A 7 -16.36 47.11 -45.12
C TYR A 7 -15.65 45.80 -45.50
N ILE A 8 -14.87 45.81 -46.60
CA ILE A 8 -14.06 44.65 -47.01
C ILE A 8 -12.99 44.36 -45.97
N TYR A 9 -12.29 45.37 -45.44
CA TYR A 9 -11.30 45.22 -44.42
C TYR A 9 -11.87 44.64 -43.12
N ASP A 10 -12.99 45.13 -42.62
CA ASP A 10 -13.67 44.69 -41.41
C ASP A 10 -14.19 43.25 -41.54
N SER A 11 -14.70 42.86 -42.70
CA SER A 11 -15.13 41.47 -42.97
C SER A 11 -13.94 40.52 -43.01
N LEU A 12 -12.82 40.94 -43.59
CA LEU A 12 -11.58 40.11 -43.67
C LEU A 12 -10.96 39.93 -42.30
N LEU A 13 -10.96 40.97 -41.46
CA LEU A 13 -10.50 40.90 -40.07
C LEU A 13 -11.38 39.94 -39.24
N SER A 14 -12.68 39.97 -39.44
CA SER A 14 -13.61 39.05 -38.77
C SER A 14 -13.37 37.61 -39.15
N ILE A 15 -13.12 37.32 -40.42
CA ILE A 15 -12.77 35.94 -40.87
C ILE A 15 -11.47 35.47 -40.27
N ILE A 16 -10.42 36.30 -40.24
CA ILE A 16 -9.15 35.98 -39.62
C ILE A 16 -9.34 35.66 -38.11
N THR A 17 -10.14 36.47 -37.40
CA THR A 17 -10.42 36.28 -35.98
C THR A 17 -11.16 34.96 -35.73
N ILE A 18 -12.12 34.59 -36.58
CA ILE A 18 -12.81 33.31 -36.50
C ILE A 18 -11.84 32.14 -36.68
N ILE A 19 -10.99 32.20 -37.70
CA ILE A 19 -9.98 31.16 -37.97
C ILE A 19 -9.01 31.03 -36.80
N ALA A 20 -8.49 32.15 -36.28
CA ALA A 20 -7.59 32.15 -35.12
C ALA A 20 -8.24 31.54 -33.88
N THR A 21 -9.53 31.85 -33.64
CA THR A 21 -10.32 31.28 -32.52
C THR A 21 -10.48 29.76 -32.66
N LEU A 22 -10.79 29.29 -33.87
CA LEU A 22 -10.92 27.84 -34.14
C LEU A 22 -9.56 27.09 -33.90
N ILE A 23 -8.47 27.68 -34.34
CA ILE A 23 -7.12 27.13 -34.10
C ILE A 23 -6.82 27.12 -32.62
N ALA A 24 -7.11 28.17 -31.87
CA ALA A 24 -6.91 28.25 -30.43
C ALA A 24 -7.74 27.19 -29.66
N LEU A 25 -9.00 26.99 -30.03
CA LEU A 25 -9.86 25.95 -29.46
C LEU A 25 -9.32 24.54 -29.73
N TRP A 26 -8.84 24.28 -30.94
CA TRP A 26 -8.23 22.99 -31.28
C TRP A 26 -6.95 22.74 -30.50
N GLN A 27 -6.08 23.74 -30.36
CA GLN A 27 -4.85 23.66 -29.56
C GLN A 27 -5.16 23.42 -28.07
N THR A 28 -6.14 24.14 -27.52
CA THR A 28 -6.60 23.96 -26.14
C THR A 28 -7.11 22.54 -25.89
N HIS A 29 -7.92 22.01 -26.79
CA HIS A 29 -8.40 20.63 -26.70
C HIS A 29 -7.24 19.62 -26.72
N LYS A 30 -6.26 19.82 -27.61
CA LYS A 30 -5.06 18.98 -27.67
C LYS A 30 -4.24 19.04 -26.39
N GLN A 31 -4.06 20.24 -25.80
CA GLN A 31 -3.34 20.44 -24.54
C GLN A 31 -4.05 19.74 -23.38
N ILE A 32 -5.37 19.85 -23.26
CA ILE A 32 -6.16 19.14 -22.23
C ILE A 32 -5.96 17.63 -22.34
N LYS A 33 -6.00 17.08 -23.57
CA LYS A 33 -5.79 15.64 -23.79
C LYS A 33 -4.39 15.17 -23.38
N ILE A 34 -3.37 15.98 -23.67
CA ILE A 34 -1.98 15.68 -23.27
C ILE A 34 -1.84 15.78 -21.75
N SER A 35 -2.35 16.83 -21.13
CA SER A 35 -2.30 17.03 -19.68
C SER A 35 -2.98 15.88 -18.92
N ASN A 36 -4.15 15.44 -19.37
CA ASN A 36 -4.85 14.30 -18.77
C ASN A 36 -4.05 12.99 -18.88
N LYS A 37 -3.35 12.78 -20.00
CA LYS A 37 -2.46 11.62 -20.17
C LYS A 37 -1.26 11.67 -19.22
N GLN A 38 -0.62 12.83 -19.10
CA GLN A 38 0.50 13.04 -18.17
C GLN A 38 0.07 12.81 -16.72
N TYR A 39 -1.03 13.43 -16.30
CA TYR A 39 -1.58 13.24 -14.97
C TYR A 39 -1.86 11.77 -14.64
N LEU A 40 -2.45 11.03 -15.58
CA LEU A 40 -2.73 9.60 -15.40
C LEU A 40 -1.43 8.78 -15.35
N PHE A 41 -0.44 9.12 -16.16
CA PHE A 41 0.90 8.50 -16.14
C PHE A 41 1.57 8.70 -14.78
N ASP A 42 1.65 9.93 -14.29
CA ASP A 42 2.28 10.27 -13.02
C ASP A 42 1.60 9.54 -11.85
N LYS A 43 0.27 9.51 -11.87
CA LYS A 43 -0.52 8.81 -10.86
C LYS A 43 -0.27 7.29 -10.89
N ARG A 44 -0.22 6.68 -12.08
CA ARG A 44 0.11 5.26 -12.24
C ARG A 44 1.52 4.95 -11.77
N LEU A 45 2.50 5.76 -12.18
CA LEU A 45 3.91 5.59 -11.81
C LEU A 45 4.10 5.68 -10.29
N SER A 46 3.54 6.70 -9.65
CA SER A 46 3.64 6.89 -8.19
C SER A 46 3.08 5.68 -7.43
N LYS A 47 1.87 5.20 -7.77
CA LYS A 47 1.25 4.06 -7.08
C LYS A 47 1.96 2.74 -7.38
N TYR A 48 2.46 2.58 -8.58
CA TYR A 48 3.30 1.44 -8.95
C TYR A 48 4.59 1.38 -8.13
N LEU A 49 5.31 2.50 -7.99
CA LEU A 49 6.56 2.55 -7.22
C LEU A 49 6.35 2.21 -5.74
N LEU A 50 5.26 2.69 -5.13
CA LEU A 50 4.91 2.30 -3.76
C LEU A 50 4.63 0.81 -3.64
N ALA A 51 3.83 0.25 -4.54
CA ALA A 51 3.51 -1.17 -4.54
C ALA A 51 4.74 -2.05 -4.81
N LYS A 52 5.62 -1.63 -5.71
CA LYS A 52 6.89 -2.30 -5.99
C LYS A 52 7.81 -2.28 -4.76
N GLY A 53 7.91 -1.14 -4.07
CA GLY A 53 8.68 -1.03 -2.83
C GLY A 53 8.20 -1.98 -1.73
N LEU A 54 6.89 -2.21 -1.60
CA LEU A 54 6.36 -3.21 -0.66
C LEU A 54 6.71 -4.65 -1.08
N LEU A 55 6.71 -4.95 -2.38
CA LEU A 55 7.11 -6.26 -2.89
C LEU A 55 8.59 -6.54 -2.65
N GLU A 56 9.45 -5.56 -2.89
CA GLU A 56 10.88 -5.66 -2.65
C GLU A 56 11.17 -5.84 -1.16
N LEU A 57 10.52 -5.03 -0.31
CA LEU A 57 10.65 -5.15 1.14
C LEU A 57 10.22 -6.53 1.67
N TYR A 58 9.11 -7.07 1.15
CA TYR A 58 8.69 -8.44 1.49
C TYR A 58 9.72 -9.47 1.04
N LYS A 59 10.17 -9.39 -0.21
CA LYS A 59 11.17 -10.30 -0.78
C LYS A 59 12.45 -10.35 0.05
N ASP A 60 12.94 -9.21 0.47
CA ASP A 60 14.20 -9.09 1.22
C ASP A 60 14.07 -9.64 2.65
N ASN A 61 12.84 -9.77 3.16
CA ASN A 61 12.53 -10.21 4.52
C ASN A 61 11.68 -11.50 4.57
N GLU A 62 11.46 -12.17 3.44
CA GLU A 62 10.58 -13.36 3.35
C GLU A 62 11.01 -14.47 4.33
N SER A 63 12.31 -14.71 4.43
CA SER A 63 12.87 -15.74 5.32
C SER A 63 12.64 -15.48 6.81
N LEU A 64 12.42 -14.22 7.21
CA LEU A 64 12.13 -13.86 8.61
C LEU A 64 10.70 -14.21 9.01
N LEU A 65 9.85 -14.50 8.03
CA LEU A 65 8.44 -14.85 8.23
C LEU A 65 8.20 -16.35 8.19
N ASP A 66 9.24 -17.16 7.97
CA ASP A 66 9.14 -18.61 8.08
C ASP A 66 8.96 -18.98 9.56
N TYR A 67 7.97 -19.81 9.83
CA TYR A 67 7.66 -20.35 11.15
C TYR A 67 7.50 -21.86 11.05
N THR A 68 7.75 -22.55 12.16
CA THR A 68 7.43 -23.96 12.28
C THR A 68 6.24 -24.13 13.23
N ASP A 69 5.44 -25.16 13.02
CA ASP A 69 4.35 -25.53 13.94
C ASP A 69 4.85 -26.26 15.19
N ASP A 70 6.17 -26.33 15.37
CA ASP A 70 6.77 -26.97 16.55
C ASP A 70 6.57 -26.06 17.77
N PRO A 71 5.88 -26.52 18.83
CA PRO A 71 5.68 -25.73 20.05
C PRO A 71 6.96 -25.41 20.80
N ASP A 72 8.06 -26.13 20.52
CA ASP A 72 9.39 -25.91 21.13
C ASP A 72 10.27 -24.97 20.27
N ASP A 73 9.80 -24.55 19.09
CA ASP A 73 10.53 -23.61 18.26
C ASP A 73 10.38 -22.18 18.79
N GLU A 74 11.47 -21.43 18.72
CA GLU A 74 11.51 -20.05 19.19
C GLU A 74 10.36 -19.26 18.58
N ALA A 75 9.52 -18.71 19.46
CA ALA A 75 8.39 -17.89 19.06
C ALA A 75 8.85 -16.82 18.05
N ILE A 76 8.04 -16.60 17.01
CA ILE A 76 8.19 -15.47 16.10
C ILE A 76 8.55 -14.23 16.91
N ILE A 77 9.70 -13.62 16.66
CA ILE A 77 10.12 -12.37 17.28
C ILE A 77 9.34 -11.25 16.58
N VAL A 78 8.13 -11.01 17.09
CA VAL A 78 7.11 -10.15 16.47
C VAL A 78 7.60 -8.72 16.20
N ASP A 79 8.34 -8.16 17.16
CA ASP A 79 8.92 -6.82 17.03
C ASP A 79 9.98 -6.76 15.92
N TYR A 80 10.86 -7.75 15.84
CA TYR A 80 11.87 -7.83 14.81
C TYR A 80 11.24 -7.97 13.40
N GLN A 81 10.25 -8.82 13.25
CA GLN A 81 9.54 -8.99 11.98
C GLN A 81 8.80 -7.72 11.57
N PHE A 82 8.10 -7.07 12.52
CA PHE A 82 7.40 -5.82 12.26
C PHE A 82 8.34 -4.71 11.81
N ILE A 83 9.48 -4.54 12.51
CA ILE A 83 10.51 -3.56 12.17
C ILE A 83 11.00 -3.78 10.74
N ASN A 84 11.34 -5.01 10.39
CA ASN A 84 11.85 -5.34 9.05
C ASN A 84 10.78 -5.13 7.95
N LEU A 85 9.51 -5.46 8.22
CA LEU A 85 8.42 -5.23 7.28
C LEU A 85 7.97 -3.75 7.20
N THR A 86 8.44 -2.89 8.08
CA THR A 86 8.17 -1.45 8.02
C THR A 86 9.39 -0.60 7.67
N ASN A 87 10.55 -1.23 7.40
CA ASN A 87 11.82 -0.55 7.12
C ASN A 87 11.89 -0.01 5.69
N ASN A 88 10.99 0.90 5.34
CA ASN A 88 11.08 1.69 4.10
C ASN A 88 10.54 3.11 4.33
N ASN A 89 10.80 4.00 3.36
CA ASN A 89 10.40 5.40 3.46
C ASN A 89 8.88 5.61 3.58
N TYR A 90 8.07 4.65 3.13
CA TYR A 90 6.61 4.74 3.19
C TYR A 90 6.03 4.31 4.54
N LEU A 91 6.67 3.35 5.23
CA LEU A 91 6.17 2.73 6.47
C LEU A 91 6.99 3.07 7.73
N LYS A 92 8.20 3.62 7.60
CA LYS A 92 9.11 3.85 8.74
C LYS A 92 8.50 4.65 9.89
N ASP A 93 7.57 5.56 9.60
CA ASP A 93 6.96 6.44 10.59
C ASP A 93 6.03 5.69 11.57
N VAL A 94 5.66 4.44 11.24
CA VAL A 94 4.81 3.60 12.09
C VAL A 94 5.57 2.49 12.80
N THR A 95 6.88 2.37 12.59
CA THR A 95 7.69 1.30 13.19
C THR A 95 7.67 1.35 14.72
N CYS A 96 7.62 2.55 15.32
CA CYS A 96 7.63 2.73 16.77
C CYS A 96 6.44 2.09 17.51
N ILE A 97 5.31 1.84 16.82
CA ILE A 97 4.11 1.27 17.45
C ILE A 97 4.37 -0.11 18.07
N ILE A 98 5.28 -0.88 17.51
CA ILE A 98 5.53 -2.24 17.96
C ILE A 98 6.18 -2.27 19.36
N ASN A 99 7.01 -1.27 19.68
CA ASN A 99 7.66 -1.13 20.98
C ASN A 99 6.74 -0.52 22.04
N GLU A 100 5.81 0.35 21.61
CA GLU A 100 4.86 1.04 22.50
C GLU A 100 3.41 0.92 21.99
N PRO A 101 2.83 -0.29 21.94
CA PRO A 101 1.53 -0.53 21.29
C PRO A 101 0.34 0.16 21.99
N LYS A 102 0.55 0.68 23.20
CA LYS A 102 -0.46 1.43 23.97
C LYS A 102 -0.33 2.95 23.85
N ASN A 103 0.71 3.45 23.20
CA ASN A 103 0.87 4.87 22.93
C ASN A 103 -0.19 5.34 21.92
N ASN A 104 -1.06 6.27 22.34
CA ASN A 104 -2.19 6.73 21.52
C ASN A 104 -1.75 7.42 20.22
N GLU A 105 -0.65 8.19 20.26
CA GLU A 105 -0.12 8.86 19.07
C GLU A 105 0.38 7.85 18.04
N PHE A 106 1.25 6.92 18.47
CA PHE A 106 1.77 5.86 17.59
C PHE A 106 0.65 4.97 17.04
N LYS A 107 -0.35 4.64 17.88
CA LYS A 107 -1.51 3.88 17.46
C LYS A 107 -2.32 4.61 16.37
N ASN A 108 -2.57 5.91 16.55
CA ASN A 108 -3.30 6.69 15.55
C ASN A 108 -2.52 6.76 14.23
N ASN A 109 -1.22 7.05 14.28
CA ASN A 109 -0.37 7.09 13.09
C ASN A 109 -0.36 5.73 12.36
N PHE A 110 -0.27 4.62 13.11
CA PHE A 110 -0.34 3.28 12.55
C PHE A 110 -1.69 3.00 11.87
N LEU A 111 -2.81 3.31 12.53
CA LEU A 111 -4.14 3.08 11.96
C LEU A 111 -4.37 3.91 10.69
N VAL A 112 -3.90 5.16 10.66
CA VAL A 112 -3.93 5.99 9.45
C VAL A 112 -3.11 5.33 8.33
N LYS A 113 -1.93 4.81 8.63
CA LYS A 113 -1.08 4.13 7.63
C LYS A 113 -1.72 2.84 7.11
N ILE A 114 -2.40 2.09 7.96
CA ILE A 114 -3.17 0.90 7.57
C ILE A 114 -4.30 1.28 6.58
N GLU A 115 -5.01 2.39 6.82
CA GLU A 115 -6.00 2.88 5.87
C GLU A 115 -5.38 3.42 4.57
N GLU A 116 -4.19 4.03 4.64
CA GLU A 116 -3.45 4.42 3.44
C GLU A 116 -3.03 3.22 2.58
N LEU A 117 -2.60 2.10 3.19
CA LEU A 117 -2.31 0.85 2.48
C LEU A 117 -3.56 0.29 1.79
N LYS A 118 -4.70 0.31 2.48
CA LYS A 118 -5.99 -0.09 1.90
C LYS A 118 -6.39 0.81 0.73
N LYS A 119 -6.20 2.12 0.87
CA LYS A 119 -6.41 3.09 -0.21
C LYS A 119 -5.47 2.81 -1.38
N LEU A 120 -4.18 2.57 -1.13
CA LEU A 120 -3.20 2.21 -2.16
C LEU A 120 -3.62 0.95 -2.93
N SER A 121 -4.07 -0.08 -2.22
CA SER A 121 -4.59 -1.30 -2.84
C SER A 121 -5.74 -1.01 -3.82
N ASN A 122 -6.74 -0.24 -3.37
CA ASN A 122 -7.88 0.14 -4.19
C ASN A 122 -7.47 1.01 -5.40
N GLU A 123 -6.56 1.97 -5.21
CA GLU A 123 -6.04 2.82 -6.29
C GLU A 123 -5.28 2.00 -7.33
N VAL A 124 -4.44 1.04 -6.91
CA VAL A 124 -3.73 0.12 -7.81
C VAL A 124 -4.72 -0.71 -8.63
N ARG A 125 -5.76 -1.25 -7.99
CA ARG A 125 -6.82 -2.00 -8.67
C ARG A 125 -7.55 -1.16 -9.71
N PHE A 126 -7.84 0.11 -9.39
CA PHE A 126 -8.55 1.04 -10.27
C PHE A 126 -7.67 1.53 -11.44
N LEU A 127 -6.42 1.88 -11.16
CA LEU A 127 -5.49 2.42 -12.16
C LEU A 127 -5.01 1.38 -13.17
N PHE A 128 -4.91 0.13 -12.76
CA PHE A 128 -4.50 -1.01 -13.58
C PHE A 128 -5.67 -1.99 -13.74
N GLN A 129 -6.71 -1.58 -14.48
CA GLN A 129 -8.00 -2.27 -14.66
C GLN A 129 -7.89 -3.63 -15.37
N ASN A 130 -6.94 -4.47 -14.96
CA ASN A 130 -6.71 -5.79 -15.51
C ASN A 130 -6.38 -6.80 -14.39
N LYS A 131 -6.22 -8.05 -14.76
CA LYS A 131 -5.87 -9.12 -13.81
C LYS A 131 -4.57 -8.82 -13.04
N ASN A 132 -3.63 -8.08 -13.64
CA ASN A 132 -2.36 -7.74 -12.97
C ASN A 132 -2.58 -6.70 -11.85
N GLY A 133 -3.42 -5.68 -12.07
CA GLY A 133 -3.80 -4.73 -11.04
C GLY A 133 -4.52 -5.40 -9.87
N LEU A 134 -5.40 -6.38 -10.15
CA LEU A 134 -6.07 -7.15 -9.10
C LEU A 134 -5.08 -7.96 -8.25
N LEU A 135 -4.10 -8.62 -8.89
CA LEU A 135 -3.09 -9.41 -8.18
C LEU A 135 -2.19 -8.55 -7.30
N LEU A 136 -1.74 -7.41 -7.83
CA LEU A 136 -0.91 -6.48 -7.08
C LEU A 136 -1.70 -5.84 -5.92
N SER A 137 -2.94 -5.46 -6.14
CA SER A 137 -3.87 -4.97 -5.12
C SER A 137 -4.06 -6.01 -4.00
N ASN A 138 -4.28 -7.29 -4.35
CA ASN A 138 -4.43 -8.36 -3.37
C ASN A 138 -3.18 -8.51 -2.50
N PHE A 139 -1.98 -8.47 -3.10
CA PHE A 139 -0.73 -8.51 -2.35
C PHE A 139 -0.65 -7.36 -1.32
N ILE A 140 -0.98 -6.14 -1.70
CA ILE A 140 -0.96 -4.99 -0.79
C ILE A 140 -1.93 -5.19 0.38
N MET A 141 -3.14 -5.74 0.12
CA MET A 141 -4.12 -6.04 1.16
C MET A 141 -3.62 -7.12 2.12
N LYS A 142 -2.96 -8.18 1.62
CA LYS A 142 -2.39 -9.22 2.47
C LYS A 142 -1.21 -8.70 3.28
N TYR A 143 -0.39 -7.82 2.71
CA TYR A 143 0.70 -7.13 3.42
C TYR A 143 0.16 -6.29 4.59
N GLN A 144 -0.87 -5.49 4.34
CA GLN A 144 -1.57 -4.71 5.37
C GLN A 144 -2.10 -5.62 6.49
N ASN A 145 -2.67 -6.79 6.14
CA ASN A 145 -3.23 -7.74 7.11
C ASN A 145 -2.13 -8.31 8.02
N VAL A 146 -0.97 -8.68 7.48
CA VAL A 146 0.18 -9.16 8.28
C VAL A 146 0.63 -8.10 9.28
N LEU A 147 0.78 -6.84 8.87
CA LEU A 147 1.15 -5.76 9.80
C LEU A 147 0.12 -5.59 10.92
N MET A 148 -1.16 -5.71 10.61
CA MET A 148 -2.23 -5.62 11.60
C MET A 148 -2.23 -6.81 12.57
N GLU A 149 -2.00 -8.04 12.09
CA GLU A 149 -1.96 -9.22 12.97
C GLU A 149 -0.68 -9.25 13.82
N LEU A 150 0.48 -8.80 13.30
CA LEU A 150 1.70 -8.59 14.11
C LEU A 150 1.44 -7.60 15.25
N TYR A 151 0.83 -6.45 14.96
CA TYR A 151 0.49 -5.46 15.97
C TYR A 151 -0.47 -6.01 17.04
N LYS A 152 -1.51 -6.73 16.64
CA LYS A 152 -2.47 -7.34 17.58
C LYS A 152 -1.80 -8.41 18.46
N TYR A 153 -0.94 -9.22 17.85
CA TYR A 153 -0.25 -10.27 18.58
C TYR A 153 0.76 -9.69 19.58
N GLN A 154 1.47 -8.62 19.23
CA GLN A 154 2.34 -7.90 20.17
C GLN A 154 1.58 -7.39 21.40
N ILE A 155 0.36 -6.85 21.20
CA ILE A 155 -0.47 -6.44 22.34
C ILE A 155 -0.76 -7.61 23.29
N VAL A 156 -1.04 -8.80 22.76
CA VAL A 156 -1.30 -10.00 23.57
C VAL A 156 -0.04 -10.41 24.35
N LEU A 157 1.11 -10.47 23.68
CA LEU A 157 2.38 -10.78 24.31
C LEU A 157 2.74 -9.80 25.43
N ASP A 158 2.52 -8.51 25.22
CA ASP A 158 2.74 -7.47 26.24
C ASP A 158 1.79 -7.61 27.44
N LEU A 159 0.54 -8.02 27.20
CA LEU A 159 -0.41 -8.29 28.30
C LEU A 159 0.00 -9.51 29.12
N MET A 160 0.42 -10.59 28.47
CA MET A 160 0.94 -11.78 29.13
C MET A 160 2.17 -11.42 29.98
N LYS A 161 3.17 -10.76 29.39
CA LYS A 161 4.38 -10.33 30.08
C LYS A 161 4.12 -9.45 31.32
N LYS A 162 3.17 -8.54 31.26
CA LYS A 162 2.79 -7.70 32.41
C LYS A 162 2.18 -8.48 33.55
N ASN A 163 1.52 -9.59 33.29
CA ASN A 163 0.86 -10.41 34.29
C ASN A 163 1.73 -11.54 34.83
N GLU A 164 2.93 -11.76 34.25
CA GLU A 164 3.98 -12.61 34.84
C GLU A 164 4.62 -11.98 36.08
N ILE A 165 4.56 -10.66 36.29
CA ILE A 165 5.23 -9.90 37.35
C ILE A 165 4.32 -9.81 38.59
N PRO A 166 4.81 -9.84 39.82
CA PRO A 166 4.74 -10.88 40.83
C PRO A 166 3.39 -10.94 41.55
N ARG A 167 2.60 -11.97 41.30
CA ARG A 167 1.53 -12.40 42.22
C ARG A 167 2.06 -13.50 43.13
N LYS A 168 1.55 -13.61 44.36
CA LYS A 168 1.86 -14.68 45.30
C LYS A 168 1.67 -16.11 44.73
N ASN A 169 0.73 -16.25 43.79
CA ASN A 169 0.55 -17.42 42.92
C ASN A 169 0.81 -16.98 41.48
N LYS A 170 1.98 -17.28 40.94
CA LYS A 170 2.28 -16.99 39.51
C LYS A 170 1.42 -17.90 38.62
N PRO A 171 0.62 -17.34 37.70
CA PRO A 171 0.00 -18.17 36.68
C PRO A 171 1.09 -18.84 35.85
N THR A 172 0.86 -20.07 35.45
CA THR A 172 1.71 -20.76 34.49
C THR A 172 1.57 -20.13 33.10
N TYR A 173 2.59 -20.33 32.23
CA TYR A 173 2.51 -19.86 30.85
C TYR A 173 1.23 -20.35 30.15
N ASN A 174 0.84 -21.60 30.34
CA ASN A 174 -0.37 -22.20 29.77
C ASN A 174 -1.66 -21.52 30.26
N GLU A 175 -1.71 -21.08 31.51
CA GLU A 175 -2.86 -20.35 32.06
C GLU A 175 -2.96 -18.97 31.42
N LEU A 176 -1.86 -18.24 31.27
CA LEU A 176 -1.82 -16.96 30.57
C LEU A 176 -2.17 -17.11 29.09
N GLN A 177 -1.65 -18.13 28.41
CA GLN A 177 -1.94 -18.44 27.02
C GLN A 177 -3.45 -18.64 26.80
N ASN A 178 -4.11 -19.37 27.69
CA ASN A 178 -5.55 -19.59 27.61
C ASN A 178 -6.35 -18.31 27.97
N GLU A 179 -5.93 -17.57 29.02
CA GLU A 179 -6.59 -16.35 29.46
C GLU A 179 -6.60 -15.27 28.37
N TYR A 180 -5.49 -15.08 27.68
CA TYR A 180 -5.34 -14.05 26.63
C TYR A 180 -5.66 -14.55 25.22
N GLY A 181 -5.92 -15.87 25.07
CA GLY A 181 -6.21 -16.47 23.76
C GLY A 181 -5.04 -16.37 22.77
N GLU A 182 -3.81 -16.48 23.30
CA GLU A 182 -2.56 -16.30 22.54
C GLU A 182 -2.51 -17.22 21.32
N LEU A 183 -2.83 -18.51 21.45
CA LEU A 183 -2.86 -19.47 20.32
C LEU A 183 -3.76 -18.97 19.17
N LYS A 184 -4.89 -18.36 19.49
CA LYS A 184 -5.79 -17.83 18.45
C LYS A 184 -5.16 -16.67 17.68
N HIS A 185 -4.42 -15.79 18.37
CA HIS A 185 -3.73 -14.67 17.73
C HIS A 185 -2.53 -15.16 16.92
N ARG A 186 -1.80 -16.15 17.41
CA ARG A 186 -0.69 -16.80 16.70
C ARG A 186 -1.18 -17.44 15.41
N HIS A 187 -2.21 -18.26 15.45
CA HIS A 187 -2.77 -18.89 14.25
C HIS A 187 -3.24 -17.85 13.22
N ARG A 188 -3.90 -16.76 13.65
CA ARG A 188 -4.29 -15.68 12.73
C ARG A 188 -3.10 -15.00 12.05
N LEU A 189 -2.01 -14.82 12.79
CA LEU A 189 -0.78 -14.29 12.22
C LEU A 189 -0.19 -15.25 11.19
N TYR A 190 -0.13 -16.55 11.50
CA TYR A 190 0.38 -17.57 10.58
C TYR A 190 -0.47 -17.65 9.30
N ASP A 191 -1.79 -17.68 9.44
CA ASP A 191 -2.71 -17.63 8.29
C ASP A 191 -2.48 -16.37 7.43
N ALA A 192 -2.25 -15.22 8.07
CA ALA A 192 -1.98 -13.97 7.36
C ALA A 192 -0.65 -14.00 6.62
N ILE A 193 0.41 -14.57 7.22
CA ILE A 193 1.73 -14.75 6.60
C ILE A 193 1.62 -15.68 5.39
N ASP A 194 0.95 -16.81 5.53
CA ASP A 194 0.73 -17.76 4.44
C ASP A 194 -0.04 -17.16 3.26
N ASP A 195 -1.05 -16.39 3.58
CA ASP A 195 -1.84 -15.67 2.57
C ASP A 195 -1.00 -14.64 1.83
N LEU A 196 -0.12 -13.92 2.53
CA LEU A 196 0.81 -12.97 1.93
C LEU A 196 1.82 -13.69 1.03
N LYS A 197 2.41 -14.79 1.50
CA LYS A 197 3.34 -15.65 0.74
C LYS A 197 2.70 -16.17 -0.55
N LYS A 198 1.50 -16.72 -0.46
CA LYS A 198 0.72 -17.18 -1.63
C LYS A 198 0.48 -16.04 -2.64
N SER A 199 0.08 -14.87 -2.14
CA SER A 199 -0.18 -13.70 -2.98
C SER A 199 1.08 -13.18 -3.67
N TYR A 200 2.21 -13.13 -2.96
CA TYR A 200 3.52 -12.78 -3.51
C TYR A 200 3.95 -13.75 -4.64
N LEU A 201 3.88 -15.05 -4.39
CA LEU A 201 4.22 -16.07 -5.37
C LEU A 201 3.35 -15.96 -6.65
N GLU A 202 2.07 -15.59 -6.50
CA GLU A 202 1.21 -15.33 -7.66
C GLU A 202 1.68 -14.13 -8.48
N VAL A 203 2.08 -13.04 -7.83
CA VAL A 203 2.61 -11.83 -8.49
C VAL A 203 3.89 -12.17 -9.25
N VAL A 204 4.82 -12.91 -8.63
CA VAL A 204 6.09 -13.31 -9.25
C VAL A 204 5.86 -14.27 -10.42
N ARG A 205 5.12 -15.36 -10.20
CA ARG A 205 4.84 -16.40 -11.23
C ARG A 205 4.19 -15.82 -12.46
N LYS A 206 3.27 -14.89 -12.30
CA LYS A 206 2.55 -14.26 -13.43
C LYS A 206 3.29 -13.06 -14.02
N LYS A 207 4.50 -12.73 -13.54
CA LYS A 207 5.34 -11.59 -13.98
C LYS A 207 4.55 -10.28 -14.00
N VAL A 208 3.77 -10.05 -12.93
CA VAL A 208 2.82 -8.93 -12.84
C VAL A 208 3.54 -7.60 -12.95
N ILE A 209 4.68 -7.43 -12.28
CA ILE A 209 5.47 -6.19 -12.28
C ILE A 209 5.90 -5.83 -13.70
N ASN A 210 6.48 -6.76 -14.45
CA ASN A 210 6.93 -6.52 -15.83
C ASN A 210 5.76 -6.13 -16.77
N LYS A 211 4.57 -6.71 -16.54
CA LYS A 211 3.38 -6.39 -17.34
C LYS A 211 2.81 -5.01 -17.01
N ILE A 212 2.83 -4.61 -15.74
CA ILE A 212 2.40 -3.29 -15.32
C ILE A 212 3.38 -2.23 -15.82
N GLU A 213 4.70 -2.46 -15.72
CA GLU A 213 5.72 -1.55 -16.28
C GLU A 213 5.51 -1.26 -17.76
N LYS A 214 5.22 -2.31 -18.55
CA LYS A 214 4.90 -2.14 -19.98
C LYS A 214 3.62 -1.33 -20.21
N SER A 215 2.65 -1.38 -19.31
CA SER A 215 1.40 -0.63 -19.42
C SER A 215 1.50 0.82 -18.96
N ILE A 216 2.54 1.17 -18.20
CA ILE A 216 2.83 2.54 -17.77
C ILE A 216 3.58 3.29 -18.86
N LYS A 217 4.50 2.62 -19.57
CA LYS A 217 5.23 3.23 -20.69
C LYS A 217 4.22 3.64 -21.77
N LEU A 218 4.23 4.94 -22.10
CA LEU A 218 3.40 5.56 -23.14
C LEU A 218 3.82 5.10 -24.53
#